data_cdcb4bb753455a70134e9ec0ec437984
#
_entry.id   cdcb4bb753455a70134e9ec0ec437984
#
_cell.length_a   1.000
_cell.length_b   1.000
_cell.length_c   1.000
_cell.angle_alpha   90.00
_cell.angle_beta   90.00
_cell.angle_gamma   90.00
#
_symmetry.space_group_name_H-M   'P 1'
#
loop_
_entity.id
_entity.type
_entity.pdbx_description
1 polymer ?
#
loop_
_entity_poly.entity_id
_entity_poly.type
_entity_poly.pdbx_seq_one_letter_code
_entity_poly.pdbx_strand_id
1 'polypeptide(L)'
;MKGTGLLIGGLVLIVAGIVGLVLLGSGVLSLATSAGTPEARGRWIFETGTDPNGQPIPASGGMMMRGSCASCHGANGRGLRTPMFVSPDITYRNLTDPAGMVEPDGSRGMRYTDDLIRRAVTQGIDAEGSALTFPMPRWQLTNEQWTDLLAYLKTLP
;
A
#
# COMPACT_ATOMS: atom_id res chain seq x y z
N MET A 1 -1.46 66.08 11.11
CA MET A 1 -2.11 64.94 10.45
C MET A 1 -1.16 63.81 10.02
N LYS A 2 -0.10 63.49 10.81
CA LYS A 2 0.88 62.43 10.45
C LYS A 2 0.76 61.15 11.29
N GLY A 3 -0.12 61.09 12.28
CA GLY A 3 -0.26 59.93 13.17
C GLY A 3 -1.27 58.86 12.72
N THR A 4 -2.28 59.25 11.95
CA THR A 4 -3.39 58.37 11.57
C THR A 4 -2.98 57.26 10.57
N GLY A 5 -2.04 57.59 9.66
CA GLY A 5 -1.53 56.59 8.67
C GLY A 5 -0.70 55.48 9.31
N LEU A 6 0.04 55.81 10.36
CA LEU A 6 0.87 54.81 11.09
C LEU A 6 0.01 53.84 11.90
N LEU A 7 -1.09 54.32 12.50
CA LEU A 7 -2.04 53.48 13.23
C LEU A 7 -2.83 52.54 12.31
N ILE A 8 -3.25 52.99 11.13
CA ILE A 8 -3.96 52.20 10.15
C ILE A 8 -3.02 51.10 9.57
N GLY A 9 -1.77 51.44 9.24
CA GLY A 9 -0.78 50.53 8.76
C GLY A 9 -0.46 49.41 9.76
N GLY A 10 -0.32 49.75 11.05
CA GLY A 10 -0.09 48.79 12.12
C GLY A 10 -1.26 47.84 12.34
N LEU A 11 -2.50 48.35 12.28
CA LEU A 11 -3.70 47.51 12.43
C LEU A 11 -3.86 46.53 11.29
N VAL A 12 -3.58 46.94 10.05
CA VAL A 12 -3.64 46.04 8.87
C VAL A 12 -2.62 44.89 9.00
N LEU A 13 -1.39 45.20 9.45
CA LEU A 13 -0.37 44.16 9.63
C LEU A 13 -0.71 43.19 10.77
N ILE A 14 -1.30 43.64 11.86
CA ILE A 14 -1.75 42.81 12.97
C ILE A 14 -2.88 41.87 12.51
N VAL A 15 -3.87 42.41 11.80
CA VAL A 15 -4.99 41.60 11.26
C VAL A 15 -4.50 40.56 10.25
N ALA A 16 -3.59 40.93 9.35
CA ALA A 16 -2.99 40.01 8.40
C ALA A 16 -2.16 38.91 9.11
N GLY A 17 -1.43 39.27 10.17
CA GLY A 17 -0.68 38.33 11.00
C GLY A 17 -1.58 37.33 11.75
N ILE A 18 -2.68 37.83 12.34
CA ILE A 18 -3.65 36.98 13.04
C ILE A 18 -4.39 36.04 12.06
N VAL A 19 -4.81 36.53 10.91
CA VAL A 19 -5.43 35.71 9.86
C VAL A 19 -4.45 34.63 9.37
N GLY A 20 -3.19 34.99 9.14
CA GLY A 20 -2.14 34.04 8.78
C GLY A 20 -1.94 32.96 9.85
N LEU A 21 -1.90 33.36 11.12
CA LEU A 21 -1.73 32.43 12.26
C LEU A 21 -2.94 31.51 12.46
N VAL A 22 -4.15 32.04 12.25
CA VAL A 22 -5.40 31.24 12.32
C VAL A 22 -5.47 30.24 11.17
N LEU A 23 -5.06 30.63 9.96
CA LEU A 23 -5.01 29.72 8.81
C LEU A 23 -3.95 28.62 8.99
N LEU A 24 -2.82 28.93 9.61
CA LEU A 24 -1.79 27.95 9.96
C LEU A 24 -2.22 27.07 11.14
N GLY A 25 -2.93 27.63 12.14
CA GLY A 25 -3.36 26.89 13.33
C GLY A 25 -4.65 26.07 13.14
N SER A 26 -5.51 26.42 12.19
CA SER A 26 -6.77 25.71 11.94
C SER A 26 -6.66 24.47 11.06
N GLY A 27 -5.44 24.03 10.76
CA GLY A 27 -5.25 22.80 9.95
C GLY A 27 -5.77 22.92 8.50
N VAL A 28 -6.15 24.15 8.07
CA VAL A 28 -6.57 24.40 6.66
C VAL A 28 -5.33 24.40 5.74
N LEU A 29 -4.12 24.61 6.27
CA LEU A 29 -2.89 24.09 5.73
C LEU A 29 -2.62 22.72 6.39
N SER A 30 -3.54 21.79 6.29
CA SER A 30 -3.12 20.42 6.12
C SER A 30 -2.26 20.44 4.87
N LEU A 31 -0.97 20.68 5.06
CA LEU A 31 0.01 20.03 4.23
C LEU A 31 -0.53 18.61 4.14
N ALA A 32 -1.05 18.23 2.99
CA ALA A 32 -1.23 16.85 2.62
C ALA A 32 0.19 16.27 2.73
N THR A 33 0.57 15.95 3.98
CA THR A 33 1.78 15.23 4.30
C THR A 33 1.57 13.91 3.63
N SER A 34 2.00 13.87 2.37
CA SER A 34 2.35 12.70 1.58
C SER A 34 1.49 11.45 1.86
N ALA A 35 0.18 11.61 2.01
CA ALA A 35 -0.72 10.56 1.63
C ALA A 35 -0.62 10.52 0.10
N GLY A 36 0.43 9.90 -0.43
CA GLY A 36 0.58 9.64 -1.85
C GLY A 36 -0.70 9.01 -2.40
N THR A 37 -0.80 8.89 -3.72
CA THR A 37 -1.94 8.17 -4.30
C THR A 37 -2.08 6.78 -3.64
N PRO A 38 -3.25 6.16 -3.68
CA PRO A 38 -3.43 4.78 -3.19
C PRO A 38 -2.35 3.84 -3.74
N GLU A 39 -1.99 3.97 -5.00
CA GLU A 39 -0.94 3.16 -5.65
C GLU A 39 0.43 3.40 -5.01
N ALA A 40 0.78 4.64 -4.66
CA ALA A 40 2.05 4.95 -4.02
C ALA A 40 2.11 4.38 -2.59
N ARG A 41 1.02 4.45 -1.82
CA ARG A 41 0.94 3.83 -0.50
C ARG A 41 0.95 2.30 -0.60
N GLY A 42 0.22 1.75 -1.57
CA GLY A 42 0.22 0.31 -1.86
C GLY A 42 1.58 -0.22 -2.27
N ARG A 43 2.31 0.54 -3.08
CA ARG A 43 3.69 0.25 -3.44
C ARG A 43 4.58 0.19 -2.20
N TRP A 44 4.45 1.16 -1.30
CA TRP A 44 5.19 1.19 -0.05
C TRP A 44 4.93 -0.08 0.77
N ILE A 45 3.66 -0.45 0.95
CA ILE A 45 3.27 -1.70 1.64
C ILE A 45 3.91 -2.91 0.96
N PHE A 46 3.79 -3.01 -0.35
CA PHE A 46 4.31 -4.13 -1.15
C PHE A 46 5.82 -4.29 -1.03
N GLU A 47 6.56 -3.18 -1.08
CA GLU A 47 8.03 -3.19 -1.07
C GLU A 47 8.63 -3.31 0.33
N THR A 48 7.95 -2.80 1.36
CA THR A 48 8.53 -2.68 2.71
C THR A 48 7.87 -3.56 3.77
N GLY A 49 6.62 -3.99 3.57
CA GLY A 49 5.83 -4.67 4.62
C GLY A 49 5.43 -3.75 5.76
N THR A 50 5.52 -2.43 5.58
CA THR A 50 5.14 -1.42 6.58
C THR A 50 4.02 -0.54 6.05
N ASP A 51 3.35 0.17 6.94
CA ASP A 51 2.46 1.26 6.55
C ASP A 51 3.26 2.51 6.11
N PRO A 52 2.63 3.56 5.55
CA PRO A 52 3.31 4.78 5.16
C PRO A 52 3.98 5.55 6.31
N ASN A 53 3.66 5.24 7.56
CA ASN A 53 4.31 5.80 8.75
C ASN A 53 5.51 4.96 9.21
N GLY A 54 5.87 3.91 8.46
CA GLY A 54 6.97 3.01 8.77
C GLY A 54 6.64 1.97 9.85
N GLN A 55 5.37 1.83 10.25
CA GLN A 55 4.97 0.81 11.22
C GLN A 55 4.82 -0.54 10.52
N PRO A 56 5.46 -1.61 11.03
CA PRO A 56 5.33 -2.95 10.46
C PRO A 56 3.87 -3.41 10.45
N ILE A 57 3.42 -3.90 9.30
CA ILE A 57 2.11 -4.54 9.20
C ILE A 57 2.22 -5.93 9.85
N PRO A 58 1.37 -6.26 10.82
CA PRO A 58 1.43 -7.57 11.46
C PRO A 58 1.16 -8.69 10.45
N ALA A 59 1.91 -9.77 10.58
CA ALA A 59 1.72 -10.98 9.79
C ALA A 59 1.92 -12.22 10.66
N SER A 60 1.26 -13.32 10.30
CA SER A 60 1.39 -14.61 10.96
C SER A 60 1.76 -15.70 9.95
N GLY A 61 2.45 -16.73 10.42
CA GLY A 61 3.00 -17.78 9.53
C GLY A 61 4.16 -17.25 8.68
N GLY A 62 4.55 -18.03 7.67
CA GLY A 62 5.66 -17.68 6.79
C GLY A 62 7.05 -17.84 7.43
N MET A 63 8.08 -17.36 6.75
CA MET A 63 9.43 -17.32 7.33
C MET A 63 9.50 -16.22 8.39
N MET A 64 10.25 -16.49 9.47
CA MET A 64 10.42 -15.60 10.63
C MET A 64 11.10 -14.25 10.30
N MET A 65 11.53 -14.03 9.08
CA MET A 65 12.12 -12.78 8.66
C MET A 65 11.01 -11.77 8.35
N ARG A 66 11.16 -10.55 8.87
CA ARG A 66 10.33 -9.42 8.47
C ARG A 66 10.48 -9.21 6.97
N GLY A 67 9.58 -9.81 6.21
CA GLY A 67 9.58 -9.74 4.76
C GLY A 67 8.59 -8.70 4.27
N SER A 68 8.62 -8.47 2.99
CA SER A 68 7.63 -7.72 2.24
C SER A 68 7.10 -8.62 1.12
N CYS A 69 6.05 -8.21 0.43
CA CYS A 69 5.57 -8.95 -0.73
C CYS A 69 6.68 -9.06 -1.79
N ALA A 70 7.37 -7.94 -2.02
CA ALA A 70 8.48 -7.87 -2.99
C ALA A 70 9.66 -8.81 -2.66
N SER A 71 9.91 -9.10 -1.38
CA SER A 71 11.02 -9.97 -0.98
C SER A 71 10.86 -11.42 -1.48
N CYS A 72 9.63 -11.85 -1.71
CA CYS A 72 9.32 -13.17 -2.23
C CYS A 72 8.82 -13.13 -3.68
N HIS A 73 8.02 -12.11 -4.05
CA HIS A 73 7.41 -12.04 -5.38
C HIS A 73 8.18 -11.15 -6.37
N GLY A 74 9.31 -10.56 -5.93
CA GLY A 74 10.06 -9.60 -6.73
C GLY A 74 9.40 -8.22 -6.78
N ALA A 75 10.18 -7.18 -7.04
CA ALA A 75 9.68 -5.80 -7.09
C ALA A 75 8.64 -5.57 -8.20
N ASN A 76 8.64 -6.41 -9.22
CA ASN A 76 7.70 -6.38 -10.35
C ASN A 76 6.53 -7.37 -10.18
N GLY A 77 6.46 -8.10 -9.06
CA GLY A 77 5.41 -9.07 -8.79
C GLY A 77 5.45 -10.36 -9.62
N ARG A 78 6.48 -10.57 -10.46
CA ARG A 78 6.55 -11.71 -11.38
C ARG A 78 7.04 -13.02 -10.76
N GLY A 79 7.19 -13.03 -9.43
CA GLY A 79 7.71 -14.17 -8.70
C GLY A 79 9.23 -14.28 -8.75
N LEU A 80 9.74 -15.12 -7.88
CA LEU A 80 11.15 -15.45 -7.76
C LEU A 80 11.34 -16.98 -7.75
N ARG A 81 12.46 -17.39 -8.30
CA ARG A 81 12.90 -18.79 -8.23
C ARG A 81 14.23 -18.84 -7.50
N THR A 82 14.21 -19.39 -6.30
CA THR A 82 15.37 -19.54 -5.42
C THR A 82 15.61 -21.00 -5.09
N PRO A 83 16.77 -21.38 -4.54
CA PRO A 83 16.98 -22.75 -4.05
C PRO A 83 16.03 -23.18 -2.92
N MET A 84 15.44 -22.21 -2.19
CA MET A 84 14.61 -22.48 -1.01
C MET A 84 13.11 -22.49 -1.33
N PHE A 85 12.68 -21.73 -2.32
CA PHE A 85 11.27 -21.63 -2.72
C PHE A 85 11.12 -21.11 -4.14
N VAL A 86 9.95 -21.35 -4.70
CA VAL A 86 9.48 -20.73 -5.93
C VAL A 86 8.19 -19.99 -5.58
N SER A 87 8.13 -18.69 -5.91
CA SER A 87 6.92 -17.90 -5.74
C SER A 87 6.26 -17.61 -7.08
N PRO A 88 4.93 -17.56 -7.13
CA PRO A 88 4.22 -17.30 -8.37
C PRO A 88 4.31 -15.84 -8.83
N ASP A 89 4.01 -15.61 -10.10
CA ASP A 89 3.69 -14.31 -10.68
C ASP A 89 2.35 -13.84 -10.13
N ILE A 90 2.38 -12.80 -9.30
CA ILE A 90 1.21 -12.18 -8.68
C ILE A 90 0.83 -10.85 -9.31
N THR A 91 1.29 -10.59 -10.55
CA THR A 91 0.77 -9.44 -11.29
C THR A 91 -0.74 -9.57 -11.43
N TYR A 92 -1.45 -8.44 -11.34
CA TYR A 92 -2.90 -8.45 -11.43
C TYR A 92 -3.40 -9.08 -12.74
N ARG A 93 -2.65 -8.85 -13.82
CA ARG A 93 -2.90 -9.48 -15.12
C ARG A 93 -2.87 -11.00 -15.06
N ASN A 94 -1.85 -11.58 -14.40
CA ASN A 94 -1.76 -13.05 -14.28
C ASN A 94 -2.84 -13.60 -13.35
N LEU A 95 -3.04 -12.97 -12.18
CA LEU A 95 -4.03 -13.42 -11.20
C LEU A 95 -5.46 -13.41 -11.78
N THR A 96 -5.80 -12.42 -12.62
CA THR A 96 -7.16 -12.24 -13.15
C THR A 96 -7.32 -12.70 -14.59
N ASP A 97 -6.37 -13.44 -15.15
CA ASP A 97 -6.46 -14.01 -16.50
C ASP A 97 -7.76 -14.86 -16.62
N PRO A 98 -8.63 -14.59 -17.59
CA PRO A 98 -9.85 -15.39 -17.80
C PRO A 98 -9.60 -16.89 -18.01
N ALA A 99 -8.42 -17.25 -18.51
CA ALA A 99 -8.03 -18.65 -18.71
C ALA A 99 -7.46 -19.30 -17.44
N GLY A 100 -7.42 -18.57 -16.32
CA GLY A 100 -6.81 -18.99 -15.07
C GLY A 100 -5.38 -18.50 -14.91
N MET A 101 -4.96 -18.35 -13.67
CA MET A 101 -3.61 -17.94 -13.31
C MET A 101 -2.57 -18.95 -13.82
N VAL A 102 -1.44 -18.46 -14.34
CA VAL A 102 -0.30 -19.33 -14.69
C VAL A 102 0.53 -19.58 -13.44
N GLU A 103 0.65 -20.84 -13.06
CA GLU A 103 1.43 -21.28 -11.90
C GLU A 103 2.93 -21.39 -12.23
N PRO A 104 3.82 -21.47 -11.22
CA PRO A 104 5.26 -21.55 -11.44
C PRO A 104 5.74 -22.76 -12.23
N ASP A 105 4.95 -23.83 -12.29
CA ASP A 105 5.23 -25.04 -13.07
C ASP A 105 4.65 -24.97 -14.50
N GLY A 106 3.98 -23.87 -14.83
CA GLY A 106 3.35 -23.65 -16.13
C GLY A 106 1.92 -24.19 -16.24
N SER A 107 1.41 -24.84 -15.21
CA SER A 107 -0.01 -25.22 -15.16
C SER A 107 -0.91 -24.00 -14.98
N ARG A 108 -2.23 -24.21 -15.08
CA ARG A 108 -3.21 -23.16 -14.82
C ARG A 108 -4.04 -23.50 -13.61
N GLY A 109 -4.02 -22.59 -12.64
CA GLY A 109 -4.92 -22.59 -11.50
C GLY A 109 -6.20 -21.79 -11.80
N MET A 110 -7.03 -21.61 -10.79
CA MET A 110 -8.24 -20.80 -10.90
C MET A 110 -7.91 -19.30 -11.04
N ARG A 111 -8.81 -18.60 -11.73
CA ARG A 111 -8.79 -17.15 -11.81
C ARG A 111 -9.10 -16.54 -10.45
N TYR A 112 -8.33 -15.52 -10.07
CA TYR A 112 -8.62 -14.72 -8.89
C TYR A 112 -9.58 -13.57 -9.20
N THR A 113 -10.36 -13.20 -8.20
CA THR A 113 -11.06 -11.91 -8.08
C THR A 113 -10.37 -11.07 -7.01
N ASP A 114 -10.73 -9.79 -6.90
CA ASP A 114 -10.17 -8.92 -5.85
C ASP A 114 -10.38 -9.50 -4.44
N ASP A 115 -11.55 -10.09 -4.18
CA ASP A 115 -11.85 -10.75 -2.89
C ASP A 115 -11.02 -12.02 -2.67
N LEU A 116 -10.78 -12.82 -3.71
CA LEU A 116 -9.95 -14.01 -3.62
C LEU A 116 -8.48 -13.65 -3.41
N ILE A 117 -7.98 -12.56 -4.03
CA ILE A 117 -6.65 -12.02 -3.76
C ILE A 117 -6.55 -11.59 -2.29
N ARG A 118 -7.56 -10.87 -1.78
CA ARG A 118 -7.61 -10.48 -0.37
C ARG A 118 -7.57 -11.70 0.55
N ARG A 119 -8.36 -12.71 0.26
CA ARG A 119 -8.40 -13.97 1.01
C ARG A 119 -7.04 -14.65 1.03
N ALA A 120 -6.38 -14.72 -0.11
CA ALA A 120 -5.04 -15.29 -0.21
C ALA A 120 -4.03 -14.54 0.66
N VAL A 121 -4.01 -13.21 0.60
CA VAL A 121 -3.09 -12.37 1.35
C VAL A 121 -3.36 -12.41 2.86
N THR A 122 -4.64 -12.39 3.28
CA THR A 122 -4.98 -12.23 4.70
C THR A 122 -5.25 -13.55 5.42
N GLN A 123 -5.74 -14.56 4.71
CA GLN A 123 -6.09 -15.86 5.28
C GLN A 123 -5.17 -16.97 4.82
N GLY A 124 -4.41 -16.77 3.76
CA GLY A 124 -3.54 -17.79 3.19
C GLY A 124 -4.34 -18.91 2.52
N ILE A 125 -5.44 -18.56 1.86
CA ILE A 125 -6.31 -19.49 1.12
C ILE A 125 -6.33 -19.06 -0.34
N ASP A 126 -5.94 -19.94 -1.25
CA ASP A 126 -5.90 -19.69 -2.69
C ASP A 126 -7.30 -19.57 -3.33
N ALA A 127 -7.34 -19.34 -4.64
CA ALA A 127 -8.61 -19.22 -5.36
C ALA A 127 -9.43 -20.51 -5.34
N GLU A 128 -8.80 -21.67 -5.21
CA GLU A 128 -9.43 -22.99 -5.18
C GLU A 128 -9.95 -23.38 -3.78
N GLY A 129 -9.63 -22.58 -2.75
CA GLY A 129 -10.00 -22.84 -1.37
C GLY A 129 -8.97 -23.66 -0.59
N SER A 130 -7.82 -23.93 -1.18
CA SER A 130 -6.72 -24.65 -0.54
C SER A 130 -5.83 -23.72 0.26
N ALA A 131 -5.18 -24.22 1.31
CA ALA A 131 -4.22 -23.44 2.07
C ALA A 131 -2.96 -23.17 1.25
N LEU A 132 -2.56 -21.91 1.19
CA LEU A 132 -1.27 -21.53 0.61
C LEU A 132 -0.13 -22.13 1.41
N THR A 133 0.88 -22.62 0.69
CA THR A 133 2.04 -23.28 1.29
C THR A 133 2.95 -22.26 1.98
N PHE A 134 3.69 -22.76 2.99
CA PHE A 134 4.86 -22.05 3.50
C PHE A 134 5.82 -21.74 2.31
N PRO A 135 6.43 -20.53 2.20
CA PRO A 135 6.56 -19.52 3.27
C PRO A 135 5.64 -18.29 3.18
N MET A 136 4.52 -18.34 2.42
CA MET A 136 3.62 -17.18 2.29
C MET A 136 3.02 -16.79 3.65
N PRO A 137 3.29 -15.57 4.17
CA PRO A 137 2.69 -15.10 5.41
C PRO A 137 1.24 -14.66 5.19
N ARG A 138 0.49 -14.53 6.30
CA ARG A 138 -0.89 -14.01 6.35
C ARG A 138 -0.87 -12.64 6.96
N TRP A 139 -1.15 -11.62 6.17
CA TRP A 139 -1.03 -10.23 6.55
C TRP A 139 -2.30 -9.68 7.19
N GLN A 140 -2.17 -8.95 8.29
CA GLN A 140 -3.29 -8.31 8.98
C GLN A 140 -3.45 -6.88 8.46
N LEU A 141 -4.04 -6.75 7.27
CA LEU A 141 -4.27 -5.46 6.60
C LEU A 141 -5.57 -4.83 7.08
N THR A 142 -5.55 -3.52 7.35
CA THR A 142 -6.78 -2.73 7.45
C THR A 142 -7.48 -2.65 6.09
N ASN A 143 -8.73 -2.20 6.06
CA ASN A 143 -9.44 -2.02 4.79
C ASN A 143 -8.76 -0.97 3.88
N GLU A 144 -8.22 0.09 4.46
CA GLU A 144 -7.49 1.12 3.72
C GLU A 144 -6.18 0.56 3.14
N GLN A 145 -5.36 -0.11 3.96
CA GLN A 145 -4.13 -0.76 3.51
C GLN A 145 -4.38 -1.78 2.41
N TRP A 146 -5.48 -2.54 2.51
CA TRP A 146 -5.89 -3.46 1.45
C TRP A 146 -6.24 -2.72 0.16
N THR A 147 -7.03 -1.64 0.24
CA THR A 147 -7.40 -0.84 -0.93
C THR A 147 -6.17 -0.27 -1.63
N ASP A 148 -5.23 0.24 -0.86
CA ASP A 148 -3.97 0.78 -1.37
C ASP A 148 -3.11 -0.32 -2.02
N LEU A 149 -2.93 -1.46 -1.35
CA LEU A 149 -2.19 -2.58 -1.89
C LEU A 149 -2.80 -3.10 -3.20
N LEU A 150 -4.13 -3.24 -3.25
CA LEU A 150 -4.82 -3.67 -4.47
C LEU A 150 -4.66 -2.66 -5.60
N ALA A 151 -4.73 -1.36 -5.30
CA ALA A 151 -4.49 -0.30 -6.29
C ALA A 151 -3.10 -0.44 -6.92
N TYR A 152 -2.07 -0.70 -6.10
CA TYR A 152 -0.73 -0.93 -6.59
C TYR A 152 -0.60 -2.23 -7.40
N LEU A 153 -1.16 -3.36 -6.92
CA LEU A 153 -1.13 -4.62 -7.66
C LEU A 153 -1.69 -4.48 -9.08
N LYS A 154 -2.72 -3.65 -9.25
CA LYS A 154 -3.31 -3.33 -10.57
C LYS A 154 -2.37 -2.55 -11.50
N THR A 155 -1.30 -1.95 -10.98
CA THR A 155 -0.28 -1.25 -11.78
C THR A 155 0.90 -2.13 -12.17
N LEU A 156 1.05 -3.31 -11.57
CA LEU A 156 2.15 -4.24 -11.88
C LEU A 156 2.03 -4.74 -13.33
N PRO A 157 3.14 -4.75 -14.09
CA PRO A 157 3.15 -5.01 -15.53
C PRO A 157 2.83 -6.45 -15.92
#